data_ef38b1c51dbcda36628dd1c24cadba2d
#
_entry.id   ef38b1c51dbcda36628dd1c24cadba2d
#
_cell.length_a   1.000
_cell.length_b   1.000
_cell.length_c   1.000
_cell.angle_alpha   90.00
_cell.angle_beta   90.00
_cell.angle_gamma   90.00
#
_symmetry.space_group_name_H-M   'P 1'
#
loop_
_entity.id
_entity.type
_entity.pdbx_description
1 polymer ?
#
loop_
_entity_poly.entity_id
_entity_poly.type
_entity_poly.pdbx_seq_one_letter_code
_entity_poly.pdbx_strand_id
1 'polypeptide(L)'
;MTGQPQVISLDWVSYSVTLALTYTERATGHAVLTAPQGYSLIECSHGTPQYKRRALLMDEQGNKVATLLLEPHSSIINPQDMFVEVANSMLYRERGAQTVRDLVQACHESSFRSLSRLDVACDFQPDDHQRAVIAALDRTDMYVQGKRSGCQFHSYTMPTNGGKVEKAPIQLAWGSKTSSVKWKLYNKTLEITETDDRGRTWCAKPYIPARWAAAGMGSIGVWRLECSLTGASTYDWRGDKVGWPLIEDEQWEAWFYDMLATRFVIRQNQGHACRKNDREVDLIENRGHDHQRLREREGGDTKEAPDHATTLRALIKELDRPEVAYTPAIRDTLLTATYNLLNHAHLHGYFLRVTGQPFEEWAAHVGDELMPAG
;
A
#
# COMPACT_ATOMS: atom_id res chain seq x y z
N MET A 1 1.00 -29.68 -12.79
CA MET A 1 0.20 -28.70 -13.54
C MET A 1 1.07 -27.46 -13.66
N THR A 2 1.45 -27.04 -14.87
CA THR A 2 2.15 -25.77 -15.06
C THR A 2 1.12 -24.67 -14.82
N GLY A 3 1.24 -23.95 -13.68
CA GLY A 3 0.34 -22.86 -13.36
C GLY A 3 0.25 -21.83 -14.49
N GLN A 4 -0.91 -21.22 -14.65
CA GLN A 4 -1.13 -20.16 -15.64
C GLN A 4 -0.11 -19.03 -15.41
N PRO A 5 0.43 -18.40 -16.47
CA PRO A 5 1.36 -17.29 -16.33
C PRO A 5 0.70 -16.13 -15.61
N GLN A 6 1.40 -15.61 -14.60
CA GLN A 6 0.99 -14.45 -13.79
C GLN A 6 2.13 -13.47 -13.76
N VAL A 7 1.82 -12.18 -13.79
CA VAL A 7 2.81 -11.09 -13.72
C VAL A 7 2.49 -10.20 -12.54
N ILE A 8 3.37 -10.17 -11.54
CA ILE A 8 3.27 -9.23 -10.44
C ILE A 8 4.14 -8.03 -10.72
N SER A 9 3.61 -6.83 -10.48
CA SER A 9 4.29 -5.58 -10.75
C SER A 9 3.87 -4.49 -9.78
N LEU A 10 4.76 -3.53 -9.57
CA LEU A 10 4.41 -2.24 -9.00
C LEU A 10 3.56 -1.48 -10.01
N ASP A 11 2.42 -0.93 -9.59
CA ASP A 11 1.53 -0.11 -10.46
C ASP A 11 1.49 1.36 -10.02
N TRP A 12 1.76 1.62 -8.73
CA TRP A 12 1.90 2.96 -8.19
C TRP A 12 2.90 2.99 -7.04
N VAL A 13 3.78 3.97 -7.06
CA VAL A 13 4.69 4.29 -5.95
C VAL A 13 4.71 5.80 -5.76
N SER A 14 4.41 6.26 -4.55
CA SER A 14 4.65 7.63 -4.15
C SER A 14 5.24 7.70 -2.75
N TYR A 15 6.12 8.65 -2.53
CA TYR A 15 6.86 8.79 -1.29
C TYR A 15 7.17 10.27 -1.01
N SER A 16 7.59 10.55 0.22
CA SER A 16 8.06 11.86 0.63
C SER A 16 9.54 11.81 0.97
N VAL A 17 10.24 12.89 0.64
CA VAL A 17 11.62 13.15 1.05
C VAL A 17 11.67 14.49 1.76
N THR A 18 12.63 14.65 2.68
CA THR A 18 12.93 15.96 3.30
C THR A 18 14.15 16.54 2.63
N LEU A 19 14.02 17.76 2.08
CA LEU A 19 15.09 18.47 1.38
C LEU A 19 16.08 19.07 2.38
N ALA A 20 17.37 18.95 2.08
CA ALA A 20 18.45 19.61 2.84
C ALA A 20 18.63 21.05 2.33
N LEU A 21 17.69 21.96 2.68
CA LEU A 21 17.69 23.33 2.19
C LEU A 21 18.95 24.11 2.63
N THR A 22 19.55 24.84 1.69
CA THR A 22 20.60 25.82 1.95
C THR A 22 20.07 27.01 2.77
N TYR A 23 20.96 27.85 3.30
CA TYR A 23 20.55 29.03 4.03
C TYR A 23 19.65 29.96 3.20
N THR A 24 20.00 30.20 1.93
CA THR A 24 19.22 31.05 1.02
C THR A 24 17.83 30.46 0.74
N GLU A 25 17.74 29.14 0.49
CA GLU A 25 16.46 28.48 0.27
C GLU A 25 15.56 28.51 1.51
N ARG A 26 16.14 28.37 2.72
CA ARG A 26 15.39 28.55 3.97
C ARG A 26 14.86 29.96 4.13
N ALA A 27 15.69 30.95 3.80
CA ALA A 27 15.32 32.36 3.91
C ALA A 27 14.20 32.75 2.92
N THR A 28 14.21 32.17 1.72
CA THR A 28 13.20 32.42 0.68
C THR A 28 11.99 31.52 0.79
N GLY A 29 12.12 30.38 1.50
CA GLY A 29 11.12 29.30 1.50
C GLY A 29 11.01 28.58 0.15
N HIS A 30 12.02 28.68 -0.71
CA HIS A 30 11.97 28.22 -2.10
C HIS A 30 13.16 27.30 -2.42
N ALA A 31 12.90 25.99 -2.56
CA ALA A 31 13.90 25.03 -2.98
C ALA A 31 14.22 25.15 -4.48
N VAL A 32 15.51 25.11 -4.83
CA VAL A 32 15.99 25.18 -6.22
C VAL A 32 16.37 23.77 -6.67
N LEU A 33 15.56 23.17 -7.53
CA LEU A 33 15.85 21.86 -8.10
C LEU A 33 16.78 22.01 -9.32
N THR A 34 17.74 21.10 -9.45
CA THR A 34 18.63 21.02 -10.61
C THR A 34 18.38 19.72 -11.35
N ALA A 35 18.15 19.77 -12.66
CA ALA A 35 17.98 18.57 -13.44
C ALA A 35 19.30 17.77 -13.51
N PRO A 36 19.30 16.45 -13.25
CA PRO A 36 20.46 15.60 -13.49
C PRO A 36 20.81 15.56 -14.99
N GLN A 37 22.07 15.20 -15.28
CA GLN A 37 22.52 15.07 -16.67
C GLN A 37 21.63 14.05 -17.44
N GLY A 38 21.21 14.41 -18.65
CA GLY A 38 20.33 13.58 -19.46
C GLY A 38 18.84 13.69 -19.10
N TYR A 39 18.48 14.61 -18.18
CA TYR A 39 17.11 14.85 -17.78
C TYR A 39 16.77 16.33 -17.83
N SER A 40 15.47 16.65 -17.78
CA SER A 40 14.98 18.01 -17.72
C SER A 40 13.91 18.15 -16.62
N LEU A 41 13.80 19.35 -16.05
CA LEU A 41 12.76 19.72 -15.10
C LEU A 41 11.83 20.73 -15.77
N ILE A 42 10.55 20.42 -15.81
CA ILE A 42 9.51 21.32 -16.35
C ILE A 42 8.64 21.79 -15.19
N GLU A 43 8.79 23.05 -14.80
CA GLU A 43 7.88 23.68 -13.85
C GLU A 43 6.50 23.84 -14.46
N CYS A 44 5.47 23.36 -13.78
CA CYS A 44 4.08 23.55 -14.19
C CYS A 44 3.58 24.92 -13.72
N SER A 45 2.73 25.56 -14.53
CA SER A 45 2.14 26.89 -14.22
C SER A 45 1.27 26.88 -12.95
N HIS A 46 0.79 25.69 -12.54
CA HIS A 46 -0.06 25.53 -11.36
C HIS A 46 0.40 24.35 -10.53
N GLY A 47 0.30 24.50 -9.21
CA GLY A 47 0.51 23.43 -8.24
C GLY A 47 -0.69 22.46 -8.18
N THR A 48 -0.93 21.93 -7.00
CA THR A 48 -2.08 21.08 -6.67
C THR A 48 -2.85 21.69 -5.50
N PRO A 49 -4.03 21.19 -5.13
CA PRO A 49 -4.72 21.63 -3.92
C PRO A 49 -3.89 21.48 -2.63
N GLN A 50 -2.89 20.59 -2.61
CA GLN A 50 -2.03 20.33 -1.45
C GLN A 50 -0.67 21.03 -1.54
N TYR A 51 -0.16 21.35 -2.72
CA TYR A 51 1.19 21.87 -2.96
C TYR A 51 1.17 23.06 -3.91
N LYS A 52 1.94 24.09 -3.59
CA LYS A 52 2.03 25.33 -4.38
C LYS A 52 2.77 25.12 -5.69
N ARG A 53 3.81 24.27 -5.67
CA ARG A 53 4.66 24.02 -6.83
C ARG A 53 4.56 22.58 -7.30
N ARG A 54 4.63 22.42 -8.61
CA ARG A 54 4.67 21.15 -9.29
C ARG A 54 5.72 21.18 -10.39
N ALA A 55 6.63 20.23 -10.39
CA ALA A 55 7.59 20.03 -11.47
C ALA A 55 7.48 18.61 -12.03
N LEU A 56 7.76 18.45 -13.30
CA LEU A 56 7.88 17.16 -13.97
C LEU A 56 9.35 16.89 -14.25
N LEU A 57 9.83 15.74 -13.81
CA LEU A 57 11.13 15.21 -14.21
C LEU A 57 10.91 14.38 -15.47
N MET A 58 11.64 14.74 -16.55
CA MET A 58 11.50 14.15 -17.89
C MET A 58 12.83 13.54 -18.31
N ASP A 59 12.82 12.43 -19.05
CA ASP A 59 14.00 11.86 -19.71
C ASP A 59 14.33 12.62 -21.03
N GLU A 60 15.45 12.25 -21.67
CA GLU A 60 15.90 12.85 -22.94
C GLU A 60 14.90 12.66 -24.09
N GLN A 61 14.07 11.64 -24.03
CA GLN A 61 13.03 11.36 -25.01
C GLN A 61 11.73 12.12 -24.72
N GLY A 62 11.69 12.94 -23.67
CA GLY A 62 10.52 13.69 -23.25
C GLY A 62 9.46 12.84 -22.56
N ASN A 63 9.81 11.64 -22.06
CA ASN A 63 8.88 10.86 -21.25
C ASN A 63 8.92 11.30 -19.79
N LYS A 64 7.77 11.33 -19.14
CA LYS A 64 7.68 11.63 -17.72
C LYS A 64 8.32 10.50 -16.90
N VAL A 65 9.24 10.87 -15.99
CA VAL A 65 9.92 10.00 -15.05
C VAL A 65 9.29 10.10 -13.67
N ALA A 66 8.99 11.32 -13.21
CA ALA A 66 8.31 11.56 -11.94
C ALA A 66 7.57 12.90 -11.94
N THR A 67 6.63 13.02 -11.02
CA THR A 67 6.04 14.31 -10.63
C THR A 67 6.58 14.68 -9.24
N LEU A 68 7.09 15.89 -9.11
CA LEU A 68 7.64 16.47 -7.88
C LEU A 68 6.69 17.56 -7.38
N LEU A 69 6.20 17.45 -6.15
CA LEU A 69 5.31 18.41 -5.53
C LEU A 69 6.01 19.04 -4.34
N LEU A 70 6.12 20.36 -4.34
CA LEU A 70 6.89 21.15 -3.37
C LEU A 70 6.01 22.22 -2.72
N GLU A 71 6.47 22.73 -1.60
CA GLU A 71 5.87 23.83 -0.87
C GLU A 71 4.39 23.53 -0.53
N PRO A 72 4.15 22.67 0.47
CA PRO A 72 2.80 22.33 0.88
C PRO A 72 2.01 23.58 1.34
N HIS A 73 0.71 23.62 1.02
CA HIS A 73 -0.17 24.67 1.51
C HIS A 73 -0.46 24.55 3.01
N SER A 74 -0.45 23.32 3.53
CA SER A 74 -0.76 23.05 4.93
C SER A 74 0.48 23.21 5.81
N SER A 75 0.35 23.92 6.93
CA SER A 75 1.39 24.01 7.95
C SER A 75 1.62 22.71 8.74
N ILE A 76 0.73 21.71 8.59
CA ILE A 76 0.88 20.39 9.21
C ILE A 76 1.96 19.58 8.50
N ILE A 77 2.16 19.82 7.20
CA ILE A 77 3.22 19.17 6.42
C ILE A 77 4.49 20.01 6.57
N ASN A 78 5.63 19.35 6.83
CA ASN A 78 6.90 20.05 6.90
C ASN A 78 7.16 20.81 5.58
N PRO A 79 7.40 22.11 5.60
CA PRO A 79 7.64 22.90 4.40
C PRO A 79 8.86 22.46 3.57
N GLN A 80 9.78 21.70 4.18
CA GLN A 80 10.93 21.11 3.51
C GLN A 80 10.60 19.77 2.81
N ASP A 81 9.39 19.24 2.98
CA ASP A 81 9.02 17.99 2.36
C ASP A 81 8.65 18.18 0.90
N MET A 82 9.23 17.35 0.07
CA MET A 82 8.84 17.15 -1.31
C MET A 82 8.13 15.79 -1.45
N PHE A 83 6.98 15.80 -2.07
CA PHE A 83 6.25 14.58 -2.42
C PHE A 83 6.61 14.16 -3.85
N VAL A 84 6.91 12.90 -4.03
CA VAL A 84 7.34 12.31 -5.30
C VAL A 84 6.33 11.24 -5.73
N GLU A 85 5.84 11.37 -6.95
CA GLU A 85 5.04 10.36 -7.63
C GLU A 85 5.84 9.79 -8.79
N VAL A 86 6.18 8.50 -8.71
CA VAL A 86 6.90 7.78 -9.78
C VAL A 86 5.98 7.60 -10.98
N ALA A 87 6.46 7.89 -12.18
CA ALA A 87 5.67 7.64 -13.38
C ALA A 87 5.44 6.13 -13.58
N ASN A 88 4.22 5.75 -13.95
CA ASN A 88 3.86 4.34 -14.10
C ASN A 88 4.79 3.59 -15.08
N SER A 89 5.20 4.21 -16.19
CA SER A 89 6.13 3.63 -17.16
C SER A 89 7.51 3.28 -16.56
N MET A 90 7.94 4.00 -15.52
CA MET A 90 9.18 3.71 -14.82
C MET A 90 9.07 2.44 -13.96
N LEU A 91 7.90 2.19 -13.36
CA LEU A 91 7.67 1.01 -12.50
C LEU A 91 7.72 -0.31 -13.28
N TYR A 92 7.61 -0.25 -14.60
CA TYR A 92 7.74 -1.41 -15.50
C TYR A 92 9.16 -1.60 -16.03
N ARG A 93 10.11 -0.73 -15.67
CA ARG A 93 11.55 -0.89 -15.94
C ARG A 93 12.22 -1.61 -14.78
N GLU A 94 13.30 -2.31 -15.06
CA GLU A 94 14.14 -2.92 -14.03
C GLU A 94 14.63 -1.84 -13.06
N ARG A 95 14.45 -2.06 -11.76
CA ARG A 95 14.77 -1.11 -10.69
C ARG A 95 14.23 0.32 -10.90
N GLY A 96 13.16 0.48 -11.68
CA GLY A 96 12.69 1.79 -12.10
C GLY A 96 12.31 2.73 -10.95
N ALA A 97 11.70 2.23 -9.86
CA ALA A 97 11.40 3.02 -8.67
C ALA A 97 12.69 3.49 -7.96
N GLN A 98 13.71 2.63 -7.87
CA GLN A 98 15.02 2.98 -7.29
C GLN A 98 15.73 4.03 -8.16
N THR A 99 15.73 3.85 -9.48
CA THR A 99 16.28 4.84 -10.43
C THR A 99 15.64 6.22 -10.22
N VAL A 100 14.32 6.28 -10.05
CA VAL A 100 13.63 7.57 -9.78
C VAL A 100 14.07 8.16 -8.45
N ARG A 101 14.25 7.35 -7.39
CA ARG A 101 14.74 7.83 -6.10
C ARG A 101 16.13 8.44 -6.22
N ASP A 102 17.03 7.77 -6.93
CA ASP A 102 18.41 8.24 -7.14
C ASP A 102 18.43 9.56 -7.95
N LEU A 103 17.60 9.67 -8.99
CA LEU A 103 17.42 10.90 -9.76
C LEU A 103 16.85 12.05 -8.93
N VAL A 104 15.88 11.78 -8.08
CA VAL A 104 15.31 12.79 -7.16
C VAL A 104 16.38 13.29 -6.19
N GLN A 105 17.21 12.40 -5.66
CA GLN A 105 18.34 12.77 -4.80
C GLN A 105 19.40 13.58 -5.55
N ALA A 106 19.59 13.30 -6.84
CA ALA A 106 20.48 14.10 -7.70
C ALA A 106 19.86 15.49 -8.05
N CYS A 107 18.53 15.65 -8.06
CA CYS A 107 17.90 16.94 -8.26
C CYS A 107 18.13 17.90 -7.09
N HIS A 108 18.17 17.36 -5.87
CA HIS A 108 18.38 18.11 -4.63
C HIS A 108 18.78 17.14 -3.52
N GLU A 109 19.77 17.52 -2.71
CA GLU A 109 20.14 16.73 -1.53
C GLU A 109 18.92 16.54 -0.64
N SER A 110 18.60 15.27 -0.37
CA SER A 110 17.38 14.94 0.35
C SER A 110 17.52 13.61 1.10
N SER A 111 16.74 13.44 2.14
CA SER A 111 16.60 12.18 2.87
C SER A 111 15.21 11.58 2.66
N PHE A 112 15.13 10.26 2.48
CA PHE A 112 13.86 9.55 2.43
C PHE A 112 13.12 9.72 3.76
N ARG A 113 11.84 10.06 3.70
CA ARG A 113 10.98 10.24 4.87
C ARG A 113 9.99 9.08 5.03
N SER A 114 9.16 8.85 4.04
CA SER A 114 8.10 7.87 4.14
C SER A 114 7.54 7.47 2.79
N LEU A 115 7.13 6.21 2.68
CA LEU A 115 6.30 5.72 1.58
C LEU A 115 4.85 6.16 1.81
N SER A 116 4.27 6.88 0.86
CA SER A 116 2.92 7.44 0.99
C SER A 116 1.86 6.52 0.40
N ARG A 117 2.15 5.94 -0.78
CA ARG A 117 1.27 4.99 -1.46
C ARG A 117 2.07 3.93 -2.19
N LEU A 118 1.58 2.72 -2.11
CA LEU A 118 2.09 1.55 -2.82
C LEU A 118 0.90 0.79 -3.43
N ASP A 119 0.89 0.63 -4.75
CA ASP A 119 -0.04 -0.28 -5.42
C ASP A 119 0.77 -1.41 -6.05
N VAL A 120 0.41 -2.64 -5.70
CA VAL A 120 0.97 -3.86 -6.29
C VAL A 120 -0.15 -4.60 -7.01
N ALA A 121 0.12 -5.02 -8.21
CA ALA A 121 -0.86 -5.64 -9.09
C ALA A 121 -0.39 -7.00 -9.58
N CYS A 122 -1.32 -7.94 -9.68
CA CYS A 122 -1.16 -9.23 -10.32
C CYS A 122 -2.01 -9.26 -11.60
N ASP A 123 -1.34 -9.37 -12.75
CA ASP A 123 -1.97 -9.56 -14.05
C ASP A 123 -2.04 -11.06 -14.38
N PHE A 124 -3.17 -11.51 -14.88
CA PHE A 124 -3.41 -12.91 -15.25
C PHE A 124 -4.44 -13.03 -16.37
N GLN A 125 -4.33 -14.08 -17.18
CA GLN A 125 -5.38 -14.47 -18.13
C GLN A 125 -6.27 -15.51 -17.44
N PRO A 126 -7.54 -15.18 -17.15
CA PRO A 126 -8.38 -16.08 -16.36
C PRO A 126 -8.71 -17.36 -17.15
N ASP A 127 -8.52 -18.49 -16.52
CA ASP A 127 -9.05 -19.79 -16.96
C ASP A 127 -10.57 -19.88 -16.67
N ASP A 128 -11.17 -21.03 -16.95
CA ASP A 128 -12.61 -21.23 -16.76
C ASP A 128 -13.04 -21.13 -15.30
N HIS A 129 -12.19 -21.62 -14.37
CA HIS A 129 -12.45 -21.50 -12.94
C HIS A 129 -12.41 -20.03 -12.49
N GLN A 130 -11.37 -19.31 -12.86
CA GLN A 130 -11.21 -17.90 -12.52
C GLN A 130 -12.31 -17.03 -13.13
N ARG A 131 -12.73 -17.31 -14.38
CA ARG A 131 -13.89 -16.65 -15.01
C ARG A 131 -15.18 -16.90 -14.23
N ALA A 132 -15.40 -18.14 -13.76
CA ALA A 132 -16.54 -18.46 -12.93
C ALA A 132 -16.53 -17.73 -11.58
N VAL A 133 -15.35 -17.62 -10.94
CA VAL A 133 -15.17 -16.86 -9.68
C VAL A 133 -15.45 -15.37 -9.90
N ILE A 134 -14.91 -14.77 -10.96
CA ILE A 134 -15.14 -13.35 -11.30
C ILE A 134 -16.65 -13.10 -11.52
N ALA A 135 -17.31 -13.95 -12.28
CA ALA A 135 -18.74 -13.84 -12.51
C ALA A 135 -19.58 -14.05 -11.24
N ALA A 136 -19.16 -14.94 -10.34
CA ALA A 136 -19.83 -15.19 -9.07
C ALA A 136 -19.65 -14.01 -8.07
N LEU A 137 -18.49 -13.37 -8.08
CA LEU A 137 -18.24 -12.14 -7.30
C LEU A 137 -19.13 -10.99 -7.80
N ASP A 138 -19.32 -10.86 -9.11
CA ASP A 138 -20.22 -9.88 -9.72
C ASP A 138 -21.69 -10.10 -9.30
N ARG A 139 -22.15 -11.35 -9.33
CA ARG A 139 -23.51 -11.73 -8.92
C ARG A 139 -23.74 -11.78 -7.41
N THR A 140 -22.72 -11.56 -6.59
CA THR A 140 -22.74 -11.73 -5.13
C THR A 140 -22.94 -13.15 -4.62
N ASP A 141 -22.78 -14.17 -5.49
CA ASP A 141 -22.72 -15.58 -5.12
C ASP A 141 -21.46 -15.90 -4.31
N MET A 142 -20.45 -15.06 -4.46
CA MET A 142 -19.20 -15.05 -3.68
C MET A 142 -18.96 -13.67 -3.09
N TYR A 143 -18.18 -13.59 -2.02
CA TYR A 143 -17.81 -12.35 -1.36
C TYR A 143 -16.39 -12.37 -0.81
N VAL A 144 -15.80 -11.20 -0.60
CA VAL A 144 -14.49 -11.06 0.08
C VAL A 144 -14.72 -10.91 1.57
N GLN A 145 -14.12 -11.80 2.37
CA GLN A 145 -14.29 -11.84 3.83
C GLN A 145 -13.80 -10.55 4.51
N GLY A 146 -14.52 -10.12 5.56
CA GLY A 146 -14.12 -8.99 6.43
C GLY A 146 -14.22 -7.62 5.79
N LYS A 147 -14.63 -7.53 4.53
CA LYS A 147 -14.86 -6.25 3.86
C LYS A 147 -16.37 -6.02 3.72
N ARG A 148 -16.87 -4.96 4.34
CA ARG A 148 -18.25 -4.52 4.06
C ARG A 148 -18.37 -4.33 2.57
N SER A 149 -19.36 -4.91 1.96
CA SER A 149 -19.68 -4.86 0.55
C SER A 149 -19.97 -3.42 0.12
N GLY A 150 -18.93 -2.69 -0.16
CA GLY A 150 -18.96 -1.46 -0.92
C GLY A 150 -18.42 -1.77 -2.30
N CYS A 151 -18.96 -2.76 -2.99
CA CYS A 151 -18.68 -2.94 -4.41
C CYS A 151 -19.13 -1.69 -5.13
N GLN A 152 -18.19 -0.86 -5.57
CA GLN A 152 -18.47 0.19 -6.52
C GLN A 152 -18.40 -0.46 -7.89
N PHE A 153 -19.56 -0.78 -8.44
CA PHE A 153 -19.65 -1.25 -9.83
C PHE A 153 -19.48 -0.05 -10.75
N HIS A 154 -18.42 -0.06 -11.54
CA HIS A 154 -18.33 0.75 -12.73
C HIS A 154 -18.67 -0.15 -13.92
N SER A 155 -19.88 -0.03 -14.46
CA SER A 155 -20.25 -0.70 -15.70
C SER A 155 -19.76 0.12 -16.89
N TYR A 156 -19.07 -0.52 -17.79
CA TYR A 156 -18.70 0.06 -19.08
C TYR A 156 -19.75 -0.31 -20.12
N THR A 157 -20.02 0.60 -21.01
CA THR A 157 -20.95 0.37 -22.09
C THR A 157 -20.15 -0.01 -23.32
N MET A 158 -20.15 -1.27 -23.73
CA MET A 158 -19.57 -1.68 -25.00
C MET A 158 -20.61 -1.60 -26.10
N PRO A 159 -20.35 -0.92 -27.24
CA PRO A 159 -21.19 -1.04 -28.43
C PRO A 159 -21.03 -2.46 -29.00
N THR A 160 -22.10 -3.21 -29.06
CA THR A 160 -22.14 -4.48 -29.80
C THR A 160 -22.54 -4.23 -31.26
N ASN A 161 -22.10 -5.12 -32.18
CA ASN A 161 -22.43 -5.11 -33.60
C ASN A 161 -23.94 -5.24 -33.91
N GLY A 162 -24.81 -4.69 -33.14
CA GLY A 162 -26.26 -4.73 -33.28
C GLY A 162 -26.96 -3.63 -32.50
N GLY A 163 -26.23 -2.61 -31.99
CA GLY A 163 -26.81 -1.48 -31.28
C GLY A 163 -27.33 -1.82 -29.89
N LYS A 164 -27.17 -3.04 -29.38
CA LYS A 164 -27.43 -3.41 -28.00
C LYS A 164 -26.19 -3.11 -27.16
N VAL A 165 -26.40 -2.33 -26.10
CA VAL A 165 -25.40 -2.03 -25.11
C VAL A 165 -25.39 -3.16 -24.08
N GLU A 166 -24.41 -4.06 -24.13
CA GLU A 166 -24.18 -5.01 -23.04
C GLU A 166 -23.36 -4.34 -21.94
N LYS A 167 -23.90 -4.37 -20.73
CA LYS A 167 -23.17 -3.95 -19.54
C LYS A 167 -22.34 -5.14 -19.04
N ALA A 168 -21.06 -5.12 -19.34
CA ALA A 168 -20.13 -6.05 -18.69
C ALA A 168 -19.53 -5.38 -17.48
N PRO A 169 -19.40 -6.07 -16.32
CA PRO A 169 -18.65 -5.56 -15.19
C PRO A 169 -17.19 -5.44 -15.60
N ILE A 170 -16.63 -4.24 -15.44
CA ILE A 170 -15.22 -4.01 -15.78
C ILE A 170 -14.39 -3.98 -14.54
N GLN A 171 -14.98 -3.57 -13.42
CA GLN A 171 -14.24 -3.37 -12.19
C GLN A 171 -15.11 -3.74 -10.99
N LEU A 172 -14.54 -4.59 -10.14
CA LEU A 172 -14.99 -4.85 -8.77
C LEU A 172 -14.00 -4.18 -7.81
N ALA A 173 -14.48 -3.52 -6.78
CA ALA A 173 -13.63 -2.84 -5.81
C ALA A 173 -14.07 -3.12 -4.37
N TRP A 174 -13.11 -3.28 -3.49
CA TRP A 174 -13.31 -3.52 -2.06
C TRP A 174 -12.47 -2.56 -1.23
N GLY A 175 -13.02 -2.13 -0.11
CA GLY A 175 -12.45 -1.14 0.79
C GLY A 175 -13.24 0.17 0.76
N SER A 176 -13.41 0.80 1.94
CA SER A 176 -14.06 2.11 2.07
C SER A 176 -13.15 3.23 1.53
N LYS A 177 -13.71 4.43 1.36
CA LYS A 177 -12.92 5.62 0.97
C LYS A 177 -11.78 5.91 1.95
N THR A 178 -11.99 5.62 3.23
CA THR A 178 -11.02 5.86 4.31
C THR A 178 -10.13 4.66 4.62
N SER A 179 -10.34 3.49 3.97
CA SER A 179 -9.51 2.31 4.18
C SER A 179 -8.09 2.56 3.64
N SER A 180 -7.09 2.24 4.44
CA SER A 180 -5.68 2.24 4.00
C SER A 180 -5.41 1.16 2.97
N VAL A 181 -6.12 0.02 3.03
CA VAL A 181 -5.99 -1.09 2.07
C VAL A 181 -7.24 -1.17 1.21
N LYS A 182 -7.05 -1.13 -0.11
CA LYS A 182 -8.12 -1.27 -1.10
C LYS A 182 -7.72 -2.33 -2.12
N TRP A 183 -8.72 -3.03 -2.62
CA TRP A 183 -8.56 -4.01 -3.67
C TRP A 183 -9.42 -3.66 -4.87
N LYS A 184 -8.90 -3.92 -6.07
CA LYS A 184 -9.63 -3.79 -7.33
C LYS A 184 -9.34 -5.00 -8.20
N LEU A 185 -10.38 -5.51 -8.83
CA LEU A 185 -10.31 -6.57 -9.83
C LEU A 185 -10.98 -6.05 -11.10
N TYR A 186 -10.23 -5.97 -12.20
CA TYR A 186 -10.74 -5.38 -13.43
C TYR A 186 -10.05 -5.91 -14.68
N ASN A 187 -10.71 -5.73 -15.83
CA ASN A 187 -10.14 -6.11 -17.12
C ASN A 187 -9.10 -5.07 -17.54
N LYS A 188 -7.81 -5.43 -17.38
CA LYS A 188 -6.68 -4.53 -17.68
C LYS A 188 -6.49 -4.29 -19.16
N THR A 189 -6.79 -5.29 -20.02
CA THR A 189 -6.76 -5.09 -21.48
C THR A 189 -7.69 -3.94 -21.88
N LEU A 190 -8.91 -3.92 -21.37
CA LEU A 190 -9.87 -2.85 -21.68
C LEU A 190 -9.44 -1.50 -21.09
N GLU A 191 -8.88 -1.48 -19.89
CA GLU A 191 -8.44 -0.24 -19.23
C GLU A 191 -7.32 0.48 -19.99
N ILE A 192 -6.40 -0.27 -20.62
CA ILE A 192 -5.28 0.32 -21.39
C ILE A 192 -5.59 0.51 -22.87
N THR A 193 -6.78 0.10 -23.32
CA THR A 193 -7.22 0.27 -24.70
C THR A 193 -8.00 1.56 -24.85
N GLU A 194 -7.49 2.47 -25.65
CA GLU A 194 -8.18 3.70 -26.03
C GLU A 194 -8.76 3.60 -27.42
N THR A 195 -9.86 4.31 -27.67
CA THR A 195 -10.53 4.34 -28.96
C THR A 195 -10.79 5.81 -29.36
N ASP A 196 -10.41 6.19 -30.57
CA ASP A 196 -10.70 7.53 -31.10
C ASP A 196 -12.13 7.65 -31.67
N ASP A 197 -12.51 8.86 -32.06
CA ASP A 197 -13.82 9.17 -32.63
C ASP A 197 -14.09 8.43 -33.96
N ARG A 198 -13.06 7.86 -34.59
CA ARG A 198 -13.14 7.08 -35.84
C ARG A 198 -13.18 5.56 -35.55
N GLY A 199 -13.26 5.15 -34.31
CA GLY A 199 -13.28 3.73 -33.89
C GLY A 199 -11.93 3.01 -33.99
N ARG A 200 -10.81 3.72 -34.18
CA ARG A 200 -9.48 3.11 -34.16
C ARG A 200 -9.04 2.91 -32.72
N THR A 201 -8.55 1.73 -32.42
CA THR A 201 -8.09 1.36 -31.08
C THR A 201 -6.58 1.29 -31.02
N TRP A 202 -5.99 1.73 -29.90
CA TRP A 202 -4.56 1.57 -29.59
C TRP A 202 -4.34 1.32 -28.11
N CYS A 203 -3.15 0.81 -27.78
CA CYS A 203 -2.74 0.63 -26.39
C CYS A 203 -2.10 1.92 -25.85
N ALA A 204 -2.72 2.53 -24.85
CA ALA A 204 -2.22 3.75 -24.22
C ALA A 204 -0.95 3.52 -23.37
N LYS A 205 -0.69 2.27 -22.94
CA LYS A 205 0.42 1.88 -22.07
C LYS A 205 1.16 0.67 -22.63
N PRO A 206 1.88 0.80 -23.76
CA PRO A 206 2.46 -0.35 -24.48
C PRO A 206 3.51 -1.14 -23.69
N TYR A 207 4.11 -0.56 -22.66
CA TYR A 207 5.05 -1.23 -21.77
C TYR A 207 4.38 -2.33 -20.92
N ILE A 208 3.05 -2.27 -20.69
CA ILE A 208 2.31 -3.29 -19.95
C ILE A 208 2.19 -4.58 -20.75
N PRO A 209 1.62 -4.58 -21.99
CA PRO A 209 1.58 -5.79 -22.83
C PRO A 209 2.97 -6.33 -23.16
N ALA A 210 4.00 -5.48 -23.26
CA ALA A 210 5.38 -5.94 -23.46
C ALA A 210 5.86 -6.82 -22.28
N ARG A 211 5.53 -6.45 -21.05
CA ARG A 211 5.84 -7.26 -19.87
C ARG A 211 5.04 -8.58 -19.84
N TRP A 212 3.76 -8.54 -20.24
CA TRP A 212 2.96 -9.76 -20.38
C TRP A 212 3.57 -10.74 -21.38
N ALA A 213 3.95 -10.24 -22.56
CA ALA A 213 4.60 -11.05 -23.60
C ALA A 213 5.92 -11.68 -23.11
N ALA A 214 6.73 -10.92 -22.37
CA ALA A 214 7.97 -11.44 -21.76
C ALA A 214 7.71 -12.57 -20.75
N ALA A 215 6.54 -12.59 -20.12
CA ALA A 215 6.10 -13.66 -19.22
C ALA A 215 5.35 -14.80 -19.93
N GLY A 216 5.26 -14.79 -21.26
CA GLY A 216 4.52 -15.80 -22.03
C GLY A 216 2.99 -15.64 -21.98
N MET A 217 2.49 -14.48 -21.57
CA MET A 217 1.07 -14.18 -21.45
C MET A 217 0.60 -13.40 -22.69
N GLY A 218 -0.62 -13.69 -23.16
CA GLY A 218 -1.24 -12.93 -24.25
C GLY A 218 -1.65 -11.53 -23.84
N SER A 219 -1.95 -10.67 -24.82
CA SER A 219 -2.36 -9.29 -24.57
C SER A 219 -3.87 -9.07 -24.51
N ILE A 220 -4.68 -10.11 -24.74
CA ILE A 220 -6.14 -10.04 -24.81
C ILE A 220 -6.76 -10.72 -23.60
N GLY A 221 -7.80 -10.09 -23.02
CA GLY A 221 -8.56 -10.68 -21.92
C GLY A 221 -7.78 -10.78 -20.62
N VAL A 222 -6.74 -9.97 -20.43
CA VAL A 222 -5.96 -9.93 -19.20
C VAL A 222 -6.74 -9.18 -18.12
N TRP A 223 -6.86 -9.81 -16.97
CA TRP A 223 -7.43 -9.23 -15.76
C TRP A 223 -6.32 -8.85 -14.78
N ARG A 224 -6.61 -7.87 -13.95
CA ARG A 224 -5.71 -7.38 -12.90
C ARG A 224 -6.41 -7.43 -11.56
N LEU A 225 -5.75 -8.05 -10.58
CA LEU A 225 -6.05 -7.85 -9.17
C LEU A 225 -5.01 -6.90 -8.58
N GLU A 226 -5.44 -5.74 -8.12
CA GLU A 226 -4.61 -4.66 -7.58
C GLU A 226 -4.87 -4.49 -6.09
N CYS A 227 -3.82 -4.49 -5.29
CA CYS A 227 -3.81 -4.09 -3.89
C CYS A 227 -3.21 -2.69 -3.77
N SER A 228 -4.02 -1.72 -3.34
CA SER A 228 -3.57 -0.35 -3.07
C SER A 228 -3.42 -0.14 -1.58
N LEU A 229 -2.25 0.31 -1.14
CA LEU A 229 -1.95 0.72 0.22
C LEU A 229 -1.70 2.22 0.26
N THR A 230 -2.60 2.97 0.93
CA THR A 230 -2.43 4.40 1.20
C THR A 230 -1.99 4.64 2.63
N GLY A 231 -1.12 5.63 2.87
CA GLY A 231 -0.48 5.80 4.19
C GLY A 231 0.45 4.63 4.52
N ALA A 232 1.21 4.15 3.53
CA ALA A 232 2.04 2.95 3.62
C ALA A 232 2.99 2.95 4.83
N SER A 233 3.54 4.12 5.18
CA SER A 233 4.43 4.27 6.34
C SER A 233 3.75 4.02 7.70
N THR A 234 2.43 3.95 7.74
CA THR A 234 1.67 3.64 8.96
C THR A 234 1.22 2.18 9.01
N TYR A 235 1.47 1.42 7.94
CA TYR A 235 1.08 0.02 7.83
C TYR A 235 2.23 -0.90 8.26
N ASP A 236 1.95 -1.84 9.15
CA ASP A 236 2.93 -2.84 9.59
C ASP A 236 2.79 -4.12 8.74
N TRP A 237 3.93 -4.63 8.28
CA TRP A 237 4.03 -5.92 7.59
C TRP A 237 5.17 -6.72 8.23
N ARG A 238 4.86 -7.92 8.68
CA ARG A 238 5.81 -8.82 9.38
C ARG A 238 6.54 -8.16 10.55
N GLY A 239 5.88 -7.23 11.24
CA GLY A 239 6.45 -6.52 12.39
C GLY A 239 7.20 -5.24 12.05
N ASP A 240 7.45 -4.96 10.77
CA ASP A 240 8.09 -3.73 10.30
C ASP A 240 7.12 -2.84 9.52
N LYS A 241 7.35 -1.54 9.59
CA LYS A 241 6.56 -0.62 8.77
C LYS A 241 6.88 -0.81 7.30
N VAL A 242 5.84 -0.80 6.45
CA VAL A 242 6.01 -0.79 5.01
C VAL A 242 6.78 0.46 4.61
N GLY A 243 7.98 0.27 4.11
CA GLY A 243 8.92 1.31 3.78
C GLY A 243 9.66 1.03 2.47
N TRP A 244 10.69 1.84 2.21
CA TRP A 244 11.49 1.71 0.99
C TRP A 244 12.19 0.36 0.84
N PRO A 245 12.67 -0.33 1.90
CA PRO A 245 13.28 -1.66 1.78
C PRO A 245 12.39 -2.67 1.03
N LEU A 246 11.05 -2.58 1.18
CA LEU A 246 10.13 -3.44 0.43
C LEU A 246 10.30 -3.30 -1.10
N ILE A 247 10.65 -2.10 -1.56
CA ILE A 247 10.88 -1.80 -2.99
C ILE A 247 12.31 -2.11 -3.38
N GLU A 248 13.28 -1.71 -2.57
CA GLU A 248 14.71 -1.88 -2.82
C GLU A 248 15.12 -3.36 -2.88
N ASP A 249 14.59 -4.17 -1.96
CA ASP A 249 14.85 -5.60 -1.87
C ASP A 249 13.89 -6.44 -2.75
N GLU A 250 13.09 -5.79 -3.58
CA GLU A 250 12.10 -6.43 -4.48
C GLU A 250 11.11 -7.36 -3.76
N GLN A 251 10.78 -7.05 -2.51
CA GLN A 251 9.89 -7.88 -1.68
C GLN A 251 8.41 -7.64 -1.92
N TRP A 252 8.02 -6.76 -2.85
CA TRP A 252 6.61 -6.43 -3.12
C TRP A 252 5.78 -7.63 -3.60
N GLU A 253 6.40 -8.60 -4.25
CA GLU A 253 5.71 -9.83 -4.66
C GLU A 253 5.32 -10.67 -3.44
N ALA A 254 6.25 -10.91 -2.52
CA ALA A 254 5.99 -11.61 -1.28
C ALA A 254 4.93 -10.87 -0.43
N TRP A 255 5.06 -9.55 -0.35
CA TRP A 255 4.08 -8.70 0.33
C TRP A 255 2.68 -8.84 -0.30
N PHE A 256 2.58 -8.84 -1.64
CA PHE A 256 1.31 -8.99 -2.32
C PHE A 256 0.62 -10.32 -1.99
N TYR A 257 1.38 -11.42 -2.00
CA TYR A 257 0.82 -12.74 -1.65
C TYR A 257 0.42 -12.83 -0.19
N ASP A 258 1.18 -12.25 0.73
CA ASP A 258 0.81 -12.18 2.14
C ASP A 258 -0.50 -11.37 2.32
N MET A 259 -0.63 -10.25 1.62
CA MET A 259 -1.84 -9.43 1.63
C MET A 259 -3.03 -10.16 1.00
N LEU A 260 -2.80 -10.91 -0.09
CA LEU A 260 -3.81 -11.74 -0.74
C LEU A 260 -4.33 -12.79 0.24
N ALA A 261 -3.43 -13.53 0.90
CA ALA A 261 -3.77 -14.59 1.84
C ALA A 261 -4.54 -14.09 3.06
N THR A 262 -4.21 -12.89 3.57
CA THR A 262 -4.72 -12.41 4.85
C THR A 262 -5.86 -11.40 4.71
N ARG A 263 -5.91 -10.67 3.59
CA ARG A 263 -6.82 -9.52 3.41
C ARG A 263 -7.78 -9.63 2.24
N PHE A 264 -7.62 -10.65 1.38
CA PHE A 264 -8.46 -10.85 0.20
C PHE A 264 -8.97 -12.29 0.08
N VAL A 265 -9.58 -12.79 1.13
CA VAL A 265 -10.12 -14.15 1.18
C VAL A 265 -11.51 -14.17 0.54
N ILE A 266 -11.66 -14.89 -0.56
CA ILE A 266 -12.94 -15.07 -1.24
C ILE A 266 -13.66 -16.29 -0.64
N ARG A 267 -14.96 -16.15 -0.38
CA ARG A 267 -15.82 -17.21 0.14
C ARG A 267 -17.07 -17.36 -0.70
N GLN A 268 -17.46 -18.61 -0.91
CA GLN A 268 -18.71 -18.95 -1.57
C GLN A 268 -19.87 -18.76 -0.57
N ASN A 269 -20.87 -17.98 -0.94
CA ASN A 269 -22.07 -17.79 -0.12
C ASN A 269 -22.93 -19.07 -0.18
N GLN A 270 -22.92 -19.87 0.89
CA GLN A 270 -23.67 -21.11 1.00
C GLN A 270 -24.99 -20.93 1.78
N GLY A 271 -25.34 -19.70 2.14
CA GLY A 271 -26.56 -19.42 2.90
C GLY A 271 -26.49 -19.84 4.36
N HIS A 272 -25.32 -20.17 4.88
CA HIS A 272 -25.16 -20.56 6.28
C HIS A 272 -25.42 -19.37 7.22
N ALA A 273 -26.04 -19.66 8.36
CA ALA A 273 -26.22 -18.67 9.44
C ALA A 273 -24.87 -18.13 9.96
N CYS A 274 -23.79 -18.93 9.86
CA CYS A 274 -22.44 -18.55 10.21
C CYS A 274 -21.56 -18.56 8.95
N ARG A 275 -21.23 -17.37 8.42
CA ARG A 275 -20.38 -17.19 7.24
C ARG A 275 -18.94 -17.74 7.39
N LYS A 276 -18.52 -18.10 8.62
CA LYS A 276 -17.21 -18.74 8.84
C LYS A 276 -17.12 -20.15 8.23
N ASN A 277 -18.27 -20.78 7.99
CA ASN A 277 -18.35 -22.13 7.40
C ASN A 277 -18.42 -22.09 5.87
N ASP A 278 -18.53 -20.90 5.27
CA ASP A 278 -18.55 -20.77 3.82
C ASP A 278 -17.20 -21.22 3.23
N ARG A 279 -17.28 -21.98 2.13
CA ARG A 279 -16.09 -22.53 1.47
C ARG A 279 -15.23 -21.40 0.91
N GLU A 280 -13.94 -21.50 1.14
CA GLU A 280 -12.94 -20.63 0.58
C GLU A 280 -12.61 -20.99 -0.86
N VAL A 281 -12.38 -19.97 -1.69
CA VAL A 281 -12.13 -20.12 -3.13
C VAL A 281 -10.94 -19.23 -3.51
N ASP A 282 -9.96 -19.82 -4.20
CA ASP A 282 -8.81 -19.09 -4.71
C ASP A 282 -9.10 -18.52 -6.10
N LEU A 283 -8.81 -17.23 -6.28
CA LEU A 283 -8.83 -16.57 -7.59
C LEU A 283 -7.46 -16.61 -8.28
N ILE A 284 -6.40 -16.49 -7.50
CA ILE A 284 -5.01 -16.46 -7.97
C ILE A 284 -4.26 -17.56 -7.26
N GLU A 285 -3.52 -18.36 -8.05
CA GLU A 285 -2.66 -19.41 -7.49
C GLU A 285 -1.54 -18.77 -6.67
N ASN A 286 -1.49 -19.12 -5.41
CA ASN A 286 -0.46 -18.62 -4.50
C ASN A 286 0.78 -19.50 -4.62
N ARG A 287 1.80 -18.99 -5.29
CA ARG A 287 3.04 -19.70 -5.55
C ARG A 287 3.94 -19.78 -4.32
N GLY A 288 3.74 -20.80 -3.51
CA GLY A 288 4.72 -21.18 -2.49
C GLY A 288 4.61 -20.49 -1.13
N HIS A 289 3.56 -19.74 -0.85
CA HIS A 289 3.31 -19.19 0.47
C HIS A 289 2.42 -20.14 1.28
N ASP A 290 2.88 -20.50 2.49
CA ASP A 290 2.12 -21.32 3.43
C ASP A 290 1.01 -20.46 4.07
N HIS A 291 -0.11 -20.38 3.37
CA HIS A 291 -1.29 -19.60 3.79
C HIS A 291 -1.77 -19.96 5.19
N GLN A 292 -1.66 -21.23 5.56
CA GLN A 292 -2.14 -21.70 6.84
C GLN A 292 -1.28 -21.11 7.97
N ARG A 293 0.03 -21.07 7.81
CA ARG A 293 0.94 -20.43 8.79
C ARG A 293 0.80 -18.90 8.86
N LEU A 294 0.55 -18.23 7.72
CA LEU A 294 0.31 -16.79 7.70
C LEU A 294 -1.01 -16.44 8.38
N ARG A 295 -2.08 -17.21 8.12
CA ARG A 295 -3.38 -17.05 8.81
C ARG A 295 -3.31 -17.41 10.29
N GLU A 296 -2.56 -18.41 10.65
CA GLU A 296 -2.32 -18.76 12.05
C GLU A 296 -1.54 -17.66 12.79
N ARG A 297 -0.61 -16.96 12.11
CA ARG A 297 0.10 -15.80 12.69
C ARG A 297 -0.74 -14.53 12.78
N GLU A 298 -1.62 -14.27 11.82
CA GLU A 298 -2.48 -13.07 11.82
C GLU A 298 -3.90 -13.35 12.35
N GLY A 299 -4.37 -14.57 12.32
CA GLY A 299 -5.74 -14.99 12.62
C GLY A 299 -5.87 -16.06 13.69
N GLY A 300 -4.78 -16.47 14.30
CA GLY A 300 -4.79 -17.30 15.50
C GLY A 300 -5.43 -16.54 16.64
N ASP A 301 -6.71 -16.73 16.81
CA ASP A 301 -7.60 -16.06 17.75
C ASP A 301 -8.25 -14.74 17.30
N THR A 302 -9.06 -14.80 16.26
CA THR A 302 -10.10 -13.78 16.03
C THR A 302 -11.35 -13.99 16.89
N LYS A 303 -11.28 -14.80 17.93
CA LYS A 303 -12.15 -14.66 19.08
C LYS A 303 -11.49 -13.63 19.99
N GLU A 304 -11.80 -12.35 19.78
CA GLU A 304 -11.63 -11.28 20.77
C GLU A 304 -10.30 -11.34 21.55
N ALA A 305 -9.16 -11.60 20.87
CA ALA A 305 -7.90 -11.13 21.42
C ALA A 305 -8.02 -9.60 21.40
N PRO A 306 -7.99 -8.93 22.55
CA PRO A 306 -7.91 -7.48 22.56
C PRO A 306 -6.76 -7.12 21.64
N ASP A 307 -6.95 -6.09 20.80
CA ASP A 307 -5.87 -5.53 20.02
C ASP A 307 -4.69 -5.28 20.98
N HIS A 308 -3.71 -6.19 20.96
CA HIS A 308 -2.60 -6.17 21.92
C HIS A 308 -1.86 -4.83 21.88
N ALA A 309 -1.85 -4.17 20.69
CA ALA A 309 -1.28 -2.84 20.56
C ALA A 309 -2.14 -1.78 21.27
N THR A 310 -3.47 -1.89 21.22
CA THR A 310 -4.40 -1.01 21.97
C THR A 310 -4.29 -1.26 23.47
N THR A 311 -4.22 -2.54 23.89
CA THR A 311 -4.01 -2.89 25.30
C THR A 311 -2.67 -2.38 25.80
N LEU A 312 -1.60 -2.54 25.02
CA LEU A 312 -0.27 -2.06 25.35
C LEU A 312 -0.24 -0.53 25.47
N ARG A 313 -0.87 0.21 24.56
CA ARG A 313 -0.99 1.67 24.67
C ARG A 313 -1.74 2.09 25.93
N ALA A 314 -2.79 1.38 26.28
CA ALA A 314 -3.55 1.67 27.49
C ALA A 314 -2.69 1.44 28.75
N LEU A 315 -1.90 0.35 28.82
CA LEU A 315 -0.97 0.06 29.91
C LEU A 315 0.13 1.11 30.02
N ILE A 316 0.76 1.49 28.90
CA ILE A 316 1.78 2.55 28.86
C ILE A 316 1.18 3.86 29.37
N LYS A 317 0.04 4.28 28.80
CA LYS A 317 -0.64 5.52 29.19
C LYS A 317 -1.05 5.53 30.66
N GLU A 318 -1.41 4.36 31.21
CA GLU A 318 -1.77 4.24 32.60
C GLU A 318 -0.55 4.39 33.51
N LEU A 319 0.56 3.77 33.16
CA LEU A 319 1.82 3.84 33.90
C LEU A 319 2.51 5.21 33.81
N ASP A 320 2.33 5.93 32.70
CA ASP A 320 2.90 7.29 32.47
C ASP A 320 2.03 8.42 33.11
N ARG A 321 1.02 8.10 33.93
CA ARG A 321 0.19 9.09 34.61
C ARG A 321 0.86 9.62 35.87
N PRO A 322 1.40 10.84 35.85
CA PRO A 322 2.10 11.41 37.00
C PRO A 322 1.16 11.74 38.18
N GLU A 323 -0.14 11.88 37.90
CA GLU A 323 -1.16 12.20 38.92
C GLU A 323 -1.67 10.98 39.69
N VAL A 324 -1.30 9.76 39.29
CA VAL A 324 -1.78 8.54 39.90
C VAL A 324 -0.67 7.90 40.70
N ALA A 325 -0.75 8.00 42.05
CA ALA A 325 0.16 7.32 42.95
C ALA A 325 -0.23 5.82 43.10
N TYR A 326 0.35 4.97 42.26
CA TYR A 326 0.17 3.53 42.40
C TYR A 326 0.91 2.99 43.62
N THR A 327 0.30 2.04 44.34
CA THR A 327 1.06 1.25 45.29
C THR A 327 2.13 0.41 44.57
N PRO A 328 3.29 0.13 45.18
CA PRO A 328 4.33 -0.70 44.54
C PRO A 328 3.79 -2.00 43.94
N ALA A 329 2.87 -2.67 44.66
CA ALA A 329 2.28 -3.93 44.21
C ALA A 329 1.42 -3.78 42.92
N ILE A 330 0.65 -2.68 42.79
CA ILE A 330 -0.16 -2.40 41.59
C ILE A 330 0.76 -2.08 40.44
N ARG A 331 1.77 -1.24 40.66
CA ARG A 331 2.76 -0.87 39.64
C ARG A 331 3.49 -2.09 39.10
N ASP A 332 4.02 -2.97 40.02
CA ASP A 332 4.71 -4.19 39.62
C ASP A 332 3.80 -5.14 38.80
N THR A 333 2.51 -5.18 39.17
CA THR A 333 1.52 -5.95 38.42
C THR A 333 1.34 -5.38 36.98
N LEU A 334 1.25 -4.06 36.84
CA LEU A 334 1.10 -3.40 35.54
C LEU A 334 2.37 -3.55 34.65
N LEU A 335 3.56 -3.39 35.26
CA LEU A 335 4.85 -3.61 34.59
C LEU A 335 5.00 -5.06 34.12
N THR A 336 4.63 -6.02 34.98
CA THR A 336 4.65 -7.45 34.66
C THR A 336 3.67 -7.76 33.52
N ALA A 337 2.47 -7.19 33.56
CA ALA A 337 1.48 -7.34 32.48
C ALA A 337 2.00 -6.76 31.15
N THR A 338 2.64 -5.59 31.19
CA THR A 338 3.26 -4.96 30.03
C THR A 338 4.38 -5.82 29.46
N TYR A 339 5.29 -6.31 30.29
CA TYR A 339 6.38 -7.19 29.87
C TYR A 339 5.89 -8.51 29.25
N ASN A 340 4.89 -9.14 29.89
CA ASN A 340 4.30 -10.37 29.37
C ASN A 340 3.62 -10.14 27.99
N LEU A 341 2.92 -9.01 27.85
CA LEU A 341 2.28 -8.64 26.57
C LEU A 341 3.32 -8.39 25.47
N LEU A 342 4.43 -7.71 25.79
CA LEU A 342 5.53 -7.47 24.86
C LEU A 342 6.12 -8.77 24.33
N ASN A 343 6.39 -9.72 25.22
CA ASN A 343 6.98 -11.01 24.86
C ASN A 343 5.99 -11.90 24.11
N HIS A 344 4.74 -11.98 24.57
CA HIS A 344 3.73 -12.88 23.99
C HIS A 344 3.28 -12.42 22.60
N ALA A 345 3.15 -11.11 22.39
CA ALA A 345 2.71 -10.52 21.14
C ALA A 345 3.87 -9.99 20.27
N HIS A 346 5.12 -10.23 20.66
CA HIS A 346 6.33 -9.74 19.94
C HIS A 346 6.29 -8.22 19.66
N LEU A 347 5.83 -7.42 20.63
CA LEU A 347 5.59 -5.98 20.47
C LEU A 347 6.77 -5.09 20.92
N HIS A 348 7.97 -5.63 21.17
CA HIS A 348 9.13 -4.84 21.62
C HIS A 348 9.47 -3.68 20.66
N GLY A 349 9.49 -3.93 19.35
CA GLY A 349 9.71 -2.86 18.36
C GLY A 349 8.61 -1.80 18.34
N TYR A 350 7.37 -2.18 18.58
CA TYR A 350 6.26 -1.24 18.72
C TYR A 350 6.42 -0.40 20.00
N PHE A 351 6.77 -1.03 21.13
CA PHE A 351 6.98 -0.36 22.41
C PHE A 351 8.08 0.71 22.32
N LEU A 352 9.24 0.35 21.75
CA LEU A 352 10.36 1.27 21.52
C LEU A 352 9.93 2.50 20.68
N ARG A 353 9.08 2.32 19.67
CA ARG A 353 8.56 3.43 18.86
C ARG A 353 7.61 4.36 19.63
N VAL A 354 6.83 3.82 20.56
CA VAL A 354 5.84 4.59 21.32
C VAL A 354 6.50 5.33 22.49
N THR A 355 7.43 4.69 23.18
CA THR A 355 8.08 5.24 24.38
C THR A 355 9.41 5.93 24.10
N GLY A 356 10.03 5.65 22.93
CA GLY A 356 11.35 6.17 22.55
C GLY A 356 12.53 5.43 23.21
N GLN A 357 12.27 4.40 24.03
CA GLN A 357 13.31 3.68 24.77
C GLN A 357 12.94 2.21 24.96
N PRO A 358 13.92 1.30 25.19
CA PRO A 358 13.66 -0.09 25.53
C PRO A 358 12.82 -0.24 26.80
N PHE A 359 12.15 -1.37 26.94
CA PHE A 359 11.25 -1.60 28.09
C PHE A 359 11.98 -1.52 29.44
N GLU A 360 13.18 -2.06 29.53
CA GLU A 360 13.98 -2.11 30.74
C GLU A 360 14.35 -0.69 31.24
N GLU A 361 14.73 0.20 30.30
CA GLU A 361 15.07 1.60 30.60
C GLU A 361 13.81 2.39 30.99
N TRP A 362 12.72 2.22 30.25
CA TRP A 362 11.45 2.85 30.55
C TRP A 362 10.87 2.40 31.89
N ALA A 363 10.90 1.10 32.17
CA ALA A 363 10.41 0.55 33.44
C ALA A 363 11.19 1.05 34.67
N ALA A 364 12.51 1.22 34.51
CA ALA A 364 13.34 1.82 35.57
C ALA A 364 12.94 3.29 35.79
N HIS A 365 12.76 4.08 34.74
CA HIS A 365 12.34 5.49 34.84
C HIS A 365 10.97 5.66 35.49
N VAL A 366 9.98 4.90 35.08
CA VAL A 366 8.64 4.86 35.70
C VAL A 366 8.74 4.40 37.19
N GLY A 367 9.78 3.63 37.51
CA GLY A 367 10.07 3.20 38.89
C GLY A 367 10.61 4.29 39.79
N ASP A 368 11.48 5.13 39.27
CA ASP A 368 12.23 6.15 40.02
C ASP A 368 11.45 7.46 40.25
N GLU A 369 10.58 7.89 39.30
CA GLU A 369 9.83 9.13 39.43
C GLU A 369 8.78 9.15 40.55
N LEU A 370 8.45 7.99 41.12
CA LEU A 370 7.41 7.85 42.14
C LEU A 370 7.95 7.57 43.55
N MET A 371 9.27 7.67 43.79
CA MET A 371 9.81 7.68 45.14
C MET A 371 9.67 9.10 45.73
N PRO A 372 8.83 9.33 46.73
CA PRO A 372 8.82 10.63 47.42
C PRO A 372 10.22 10.87 47.93
N ALA A 373 10.82 12.03 47.63
CA ALA A 373 12.02 12.50 48.28
C ALA A 373 11.73 12.48 49.77
N GLY A 374 12.38 11.53 50.51
CA GLY A 374 12.27 11.38 51.93
C GLY A 374 12.89 12.54 52.70
#